data_48559388152f89d9aa2cc2ca29c7bffc
#
_entry.id   48559388152f89d9aa2cc2ca29c7bffc
#
_cell.length_a   1.000
_cell.length_b   1.000
_cell.length_c   1.000
_cell.angle_alpha   90.00
_cell.angle_beta   90.00
_cell.angle_gamma   90.00
#
_symmetry.space_group_name_H-M   'P 1'
#
loop_
_entity.id
_entity.type
_entity.pdbx_description
1 polymer ?
#
loop_
_entity_poly.entity_id
_entity_poly.type
_entity_poly.pdbx_seq_one_letter_code
_entity_poly.pdbx_strand_id
1 'polypeptide(L)'
;MNTTTAVQMKLELIHITVTDVDRARDFYVQQCGWELITDHVQMGDMRIVQIVPPGSGCAILMGRNIPEITDMPVGVQKGIHLVVADMAAAREQLAANGVELGELQDLGGVLYTRFADPDGNSWLLQQWPVGGMADVP
;
A
#
# COMPACT_ATOMS: atom_id res chain seq x y z
N MET A 1 29.48 23.06 18.54
CA MET A 1 28.78 21.96 17.88
C MET A 1 27.92 22.48 16.74
N ASN A 2 27.96 21.76 15.67
CA ASN A 2 27.17 22.14 14.56
C ASN A 2 25.74 21.58 14.72
N THR A 3 24.75 22.45 14.74
CA THR A 3 23.36 22.05 14.78
C THR A 3 22.80 22.11 13.37
N THR A 4 23.21 21.18 12.55
CA THR A 4 22.69 21.11 11.20
C THR A 4 21.22 20.70 11.25
N THR A 5 20.37 21.56 10.75
CA THR A 5 18.96 21.22 10.58
C THR A 5 18.85 20.25 9.41
N ALA A 6 18.30 19.09 9.67
CA ALA A 6 18.08 18.12 8.62
C ALA A 6 17.07 18.66 7.61
N VAL A 7 17.37 18.46 6.32
CA VAL A 7 16.42 18.78 5.26
C VAL A 7 15.25 17.83 5.36
N GLN A 8 14.04 18.38 5.37
CA GLN A 8 12.83 17.56 5.45
C GLN A 8 12.65 16.77 4.17
N MET A 9 12.44 15.46 4.31
CA MET A 9 12.15 14.57 3.20
C MET A 9 10.96 13.71 3.59
N LYS A 10 9.99 13.62 2.68
CA LYS A 10 8.78 12.83 2.90
C LYS A 10 8.73 11.72 1.88
N LEU A 11 8.32 10.55 2.31
CA LEU A 11 8.10 9.44 1.40
C LEU A 11 6.79 9.70 0.67
N GLU A 12 6.88 10.01 -0.62
CA GLU A 12 5.70 10.33 -1.42
C GLU A 12 4.98 9.08 -1.91
N LEU A 13 5.75 8.14 -2.43
CA LEU A 13 5.18 6.93 -3.00
C LEU A 13 6.21 5.81 -3.02
N ILE A 14 5.70 4.60 -3.18
CA ILE A 14 6.49 3.40 -3.45
C ILE A 14 5.96 2.78 -4.74
N HIS A 15 6.80 1.98 -5.39
CA HIS A 15 6.47 1.36 -6.65
C HIS A 15 6.07 -0.10 -6.45
N ILE A 16 5.06 -0.54 -7.20
CA ILE A 16 4.73 -1.95 -7.30
C ILE A 16 4.70 -2.35 -8.77
N THR A 17 5.11 -3.57 -9.06
CA THR A 17 5.11 -4.09 -10.42
C THR A 17 4.03 -5.13 -10.56
N VAL A 18 3.19 -4.96 -11.59
CA VAL A 18 2.00 -5.78 -11.81
C VAL A 18 1.96 -6.24 -13.27
N THR A 19 1.28 -7.36 -13.50
CA THR A 19 1.13 -7.90 -14.85
C THR A 19 0.11 -7.12 -15.66
N ASP A 20 -1.03 -6.81 -15.06
CA ASP A 20 -2.14 -6.13 -15.71
C ASP A 20 -2.50 -4.89 -14.89
N VAL A 21 -2.17 -3.72 -15.43
CA VAL A 21 -2.36 -2.45 -14.72
C VAL A 21 -3.83 -2.17 -14.44
N ASP A 22 -4.73 -2.48 -15.39
CA ASP A 22 -6.16 -2.27 -15.18
C ASP A 22 -6.68 -3.15 -14.04
N ARG A 23 -6.29 -4.42 -14.02
CA ARG A 23 -6.71 -5.35 -12.97
C ARG A 23 -6.19 -4.90 -11.61
N ALA A 24 -4.93 -4.50 -11.54
CA ALA A 24 -4.34 -4.03 -10.29
C ALA A 24 -5.00 -2.75 -9.80
N ARG A 25 -5.21 -1.78 -10.70
CA ARG A 25 -5.92 -0.54 -10.36
C ARG A 25 -7.29 -0.85 -9.77
N ASP A 26 -8.05 -1.72 -10.42
CA ASP A 26 -9.40 -2.06 -9.98
C ASP A 26 -9.38 -2.77 -8.63
N PHE A 27 -8.39 -3.62 -8.39
CA PHE A 27 -8.23 -4.27 -7.08
C PHE A 27 -8.07 -3.21 -5.97
N TYR A 28 -7.15 -2.27 -6.13
CA TYR A 28 -6.88 -1.29 -5.09
C TYR A 28 -8.01 -0.28 -4.94
N VAL A 29 -8.60 0.17 -6.04
CA VAL A 29 -9.66 1.19 -5.99
C VAL A 29 -10.99 0.59 -5.58
N GLN A 30 -11.40 -0.53 -6.19
CA GLN A 30 -12.74 -1.08 -5.97
C GLN A 30 -12.80 -2.04 -4.79
N GLN A 31 -11.80 -2.91 -4.63
CA GLN A 31 -11.82 -3.87 -3.54
C GLN A 31 -11.20 -3.33 -2.25
N CYS A 32 -10.07 -2.65 -2.33
CA CYS A 32 -9.46 -2.05 -1.15
C CYS A 32 -10.08 -0.70 -0.77
N GLY A 33 -10.75 -0.04 -1.70
CA GLY A 33 -11.36 1.26 -1.43
C GLY A 33 -10.38 2.42 -1.40
N TRP A 34 -9.24 2.27 -2.06
CA TRP A 34 -8.22 3.32 -2.09
C TRP A 34 -8.55 4.36 -3.17
N GLU A 35 -7.97 5.54 -3.02
CA GLU A 35 -8.25 6.67 -3.90
C GLU A 35 -7.32 6.70 -5.11
N LEU A 36 -7.90 6.77 -6.30
CA LEU A 36 -7.14 6.96 -7.53
C LEU A 36 -6.74 8.43 -7.65
N ILE A 37 -5.42 8.68 -7.66
CA ILE A 37 -4.88 10.04 -7.81
C ILE A 37 -4.75 10.39 -9.27
N THR A 38 -4.13 9.51 -10.05
CA THR A 38 -3.95 9.74 -11.48
C THR A 38 -3.85 8.41 -12.21
N ASP A 39 -4.32 8.42 -13.46
CA ASP A 39 -4.15 7.31 -14.40
C ASP A 39 -4.05 7.95 -15.78
N HIS A 40 -2.84 8.02 -16.32
CA HIS A 40 -2.62 8.66 -17.61
C HIS A 40 -1.49 7.99 -18.38
N VAL A 41 -1.49 8.21 -19.69
CA VAL A 41 -0.46 7.72 -20.58
C VAL A 41 0.33 8.93 -21.08
N GLN A 42 1.64 8.83 -20.94
CA GLN A 42 2.57 9.85 -21.44
C GLN A 42 3.22 9.38 -22.74
N MET A 43 4.12 10.22 -23.26
CA MET A 43 4.91 9.93 -24.46
C MET A 43 5.63 8.58 -24.30
N GLY A 44 5.72 7.81 -25.39
CA GLY A 44 6.38 6.51 -25.36
C GLY A 44 5.54 5.40 -24.75
N ASP A 45 4.22 5.58 -24.71
CA ASP A 45 3.30 4.61 -24.13
C ASP A 45 3.63 4.31 -22.66
N MET A 46 4.11 5.32 -21.93
CA MET A 46 4.35 5.22 -20.49
C MET A 46 3.05 5.48 -19.75
N ARG A 47 2.52 4.45 -19.10
CA ARG A 47 1.32 4.60 -18.28
C ARG A 47 1.71 4.75 -16.82
N ILE A 48 1.11 5.73 -16.16
CA ILE A 48 1.34 6.03 -14.76
C ILE A 48 0.00 5.99 -14.03
N VAL A 49 -0.08 5.12 -13.03
CA VAL A 49 -1.25 5.00 -12.16
C VAL A 49 -0.78 5.20 -10.73
N GLN A 50 -1.34 6.18 -10.05
CA GLN A 50 -1.00 6.48 -8.66
C GLN A 50 -2.26 6.40 -7.81
N ILE A 51 -2.17 5.62 -6.73
CA ILE A 51 -3.29 5.29 -5.84
C ILE A 51 -2.82 5.47 -4.41
N VAL A 52 -3.67 6.04 -3.57
CA VAL A 52 -3.32 6.30 -2.17
C VAL A 52 -4.31 5.63 -1.23
N PRO A 53 -3.83 4.90 -0.20
CA PRO A 53 -4.71 4.42 0.87
C PRO A 53 -5.38 5.60 1.58
N PRO A 54 -6.65 5.47 2.01
CA PRO A 54 -7.34 6.56 2.71
C PRO A 54 -6.54 7.06 3.91
N GLY A 55 -6.31 8.37 3.98
CA GLY A 55 -5.59 8.99 5.08
C GLY A 55 -4.08 8.85 5.04
N SER A 56 -3.51 8.17 4.04
CA SER A 56 -2.06 7.98 3.95
C SER A 56 -1.39 9.16 3.26
N GLY A 57 -0.20 9.50 3.73
CA GLY A 57 0.66 10.47 3.05
C GLY A 57 1.56 9.83 2.01
N CYS A 58 1.56 8.50 1.90
CA CYS A 58 2.38 7.76 0.94
C CYS A 58 1.48 6.96 0.02
N ALA A 59 1.70 7.09 -1.28
CA ALA A 59 0.91 6.42 -2.31
C ALA A 59 1.63 5.20 -2.87
N ILE A 60 0.96 4.46 -3.75
CA ILE A 60 1.61 3.47 -4.60
C ILE A 60 1.57 3.95 -6.05
N LEU A 61 2.59 3.57 -6.80
CA LEU A 61 2.67 3.86 -8.23
C LEU A 61 2.89 2.56 -8.99
N MET A 62 2.07 2.35 -10.00
CA MET A 62 2.20 1.22 -10.93
C MET A 62 2.06 1.74 -12.35
N GLY A 63 2.45 0.94 -13.31
CA GLY A 63 2.29 1.37 -14.68
C GLY A 63 2.98 0.47 -15.69
N ARG A 64 3.30 1.07 -16.82
CA ARG A 64 3.87 0.40 -17.98
C ARG A 64 4.94 1.29 -18.60
N ASN A 65 6.04 0.68 -19.01
CA ASN A 65 7.14 1.38 -19.69
C ASN A 65 7.74 2.53 -18.86
N ILE A 66 7.82 2.34 -17.54
CA ILE A 66 8.47 3.29 -16.65
C ILE A 66 9.88 2.77 -16.39
N PRO A 67 10.93 3.49 -16.85
CA PRO A 67 12.32 3.02 -16.70
C PRO A 67 12.66 2.67 -15.27
N GLU A 68 13.42 1.60 -15.07
CA GLU A 68 13.80 1.01 -13.78
C GLU A 68 12.61 0.37 -13.04
N ILE A 69 11.47 1.06 -12.96
CA ILE A 69 10.34 0.66 -12.14
C ILE A 69 9.66 -0.58 -12.72
N THR A 70 9.32 -0.55 -13.99
CA THR A 70 8.66 -1.69 -14.64
C THR A 70 9.64 -2.80 -15.00
N ASP A 71 10.93 -2.60 -14.74
CA ASP A 71 11.95 -3.64 -14.87
C ASP A 71 12.03 -4.53 -13.63
N MET A 72 11.43 -4.12 -12.51
CA MET A 72 11.39 -4.96 -11.32
C MET A 72 10.52 -6.19 -11.57
N PRO A 73 10.84 -7.33 -10.95
CA PRO A 73 9.99 -8.52 -11.07
C PRO A 73 8.57 -8.24 -10.59
N VAL A 74 7.59 -8.79 -11.30
CA VAL A 74 6.17 -8.67 -10.92
C VAL A 74 5.95 -9.30 -9.55
N GLY A 75 5.18 -8.62 -8.70
CA GLY A 75 4.82 -9.14 -7.38
C GLY A 75 5.95 -9.18 -6.38
N VAL A 76 7.01 -8.43 -6.59
CA VAL A 76 8.22 -8.50 -5.76
C VAL A 76 8.05 -7.87 -4.37
N GLN A 77 7.12 -6.95 -4.21
CA GLN A 77 6.92 -6.25 -2.94
C GLN A 77 6.20 -7.15 -1.94
N LYS A 78 6.77 -7.28 -0.74
CA LYS A 78 6.22 -8.17 0.29
C LYS A 78 6.12 -7.45 1.61
N GLY A 79 4.97 -7.64 2.29
CA GLY A 79 4.81 -7.19 3.66
C GLY A 79 4.82 -5.68 3.85
N ILE A 80 4.33 -4.92 2.89
CA ILE A 80 4.21 -3.47 3.06
C ILE A 80 3.20 -3.21 4.16
N HIS A 81 3.59 -2.42 5.17
CA HIS A 81 2.77 -2.19 6.35
C HIS A 81 1.75 -1.07 6.13
N LEU A 82 0.53 -1.35 6.58
CA LEU A 82 -0.56 -0.38 6.64
C LEU A 82 -1.06 -0.33 8.08
N VAL A 83 -1.01 0.82 8.70
CA VAL A 83 -1.52 0.99 10.06
C VAL A 83 -3.00 1.34 9.99
N VAL A 84 -3.82 0.61 10.74
CA VAL A 84 -5.25 0.86 10.85
C VAL A 84 -5.62 1.12 12.30
N ALA A 85 -6.60 1.99 12.52
CA ALA A 85 -7.09 2.28 13.87
C ALA A 85 -8.02 1.18 14.39
N ASP A 86 -8.76 0.52 13.50
CA ASP A 86 -9.73 -0.50 13.82
C ASP A 86 -9.57 -1.70 12.90
N MET A 87 -8.88 -2.71 13.39
CA MET A 87 -8.60 -3.91 12.62
C MET A 87 -9.87 -4.68 12.25
N ALA A 88 -10.84 -4.74 13.16
CA ALA A 88 -12.08 -5.45 12.90
C ALA A 88 -12.85 -4.79 11.75
N ALA A 89 -12.96 -3.46 11.76
CA ALA A 89 -13.63 -2.72 10.70
C ALA A 89 -12.90 -2.86 9.36
N ALA A 90 -11.57 -2.79 9.36
CA ALA A 90 -10.78 -2.93 8.16
C ALA A 90 -10.95 -4.33 7.54
N ARG A 91 -10.88 -5.37 8.36
CA ARG A 91 -11.07 -6.75 7.89
C ARG A 91 -12.47 -6.96 7.32
N GLU A 92 -13.48 -6.43 8.00
CA GLU A 92 -14.86 -6.57 7.55
C GLU A 92 -15.06 -5.89 6.18
N GLN A 93 -14.56 -4.69 6.03
CA GLN A 93 -14.69 -3.94 4.77
C GLN A 93 -13.97 -4.63 3.62
N LEU A 94 -12.74 -5.05 3.84
CA LEU A 94 -11.96 -5.74 2.79
C LEU A 94 -12.61 -7.07 2.40
N ALA A 95 -13.03 -7.85 3.38
CA ALA A 95 -13.69 -9.13 3.12
C ALA A 95 -15.01 -8.94 2.37
N ALA A 96 -15.80 -7.92 2.72
CA ALA A 96 -17.05 -7.62 2.05
C ALA A 96 -16.83 -7.26 0.58
N ASN A 97 -15.68 -6.68 0.26
CA ASN A 97 -15.32 -6.33 -1.12
C ASN A 97 -14.56 -7.45 -1.85
N GLY A 98 -14.49 -8.63 -1.29
CA GLY A 98 -13.91 -9.79 -1.93
C GLY A 98 -12.41 -9.95 -1.77
N VAL A 99 -11.78 -9.21 -0.87
CA VAL A 99 -10.35 -9.38 -0.58
C VAL A 99 -10.17 -10.60 0.32
N GLU A 100 -9.30 -11.51 -0.07
CA GLU A 100 -8.93 -12.65 0.77
C GLU A 100 -7.93 -12.20 1.82
N LEU A 101 -8.26 -12.44 3.08
CA LEU A 101 -7.43 -12.05 4.22
C LEU A 101 -6.82 -13.28 4.87
N GLY A 102 -5.57 -13.14 5.32
CA GLY A 102 -4.95 -14.14 6.16
C GLY A 102 -5.54 -14.14 7.56
N GLU A 103 -5.07 -15.06 8.39
CA GLU A 103 -5.51 -15.14 9.77
C GLU A 103 -5.17 -13.87 10.55
N LEU A 104 -6.05 -13.50 11.46
CA LEU A 104 -5.77 -12.43 12.41
C LEU A 104 -4.78 -12.96 13.45
N GLN A 105 -3.67 -12.27 13.62
CA GLN A 105 -2.64 -12.62 14.59
C GLN A 105 -2.55 -11.54 15.66
N ASP A 106 -2.38 -11.96 16.91
CA ASP A 106 -2.16 -11.08 18.04
C ASP A 106 -0.77 -11.37 18.59
N LEU A 107 0.15 -10.44 18.39
CA LEU A 107 1.53 -10.59 18.84
C LEU A 107 1.82 -9.52 19.89
N GLY A 108 1.60 -9.89 21.14
CA GLY A 108 1.84 -8.97 22.25
C GLY A 108 0.92 -7.78 22.29
N GLY A 109 -0.31 -7.92 21.82
CA GLY A 109 -1.30 -6.85 21.78
C GLY A 109 -1.32 -6.09 20.46
N VAL A 110 -0.37 -6.32 19.57
CA VAL A 110 -0.38 -5.74 18.23
C VAL A 110 -1.09 -6.72 17.30
N LEU A 111 -2.11 -6.25 16.60
CA LEU A 111 -2.88 -7.09 15.69
C LEU A 111 -2.34 -6.98 14.28
N TYR A 112 -2.29 -8.11 13.58
CA TYR A 112 -1.81 -8.19 12.21
C TYR A 112 -2.75 -9.04 11.36
N THR A 113 -2.91 -8.65 10.10
CA THR A 113 -3.49 -9.52 9.09
C THR A 113 -2.89 -9.16 7.73
N ARG A 114 -2.92 -10.13 6.81
CA ARG A 114 -2.22 -10.04 5.54
C ARG A 114 -3.19 -10.15 4.39
N PHE A 115 -2.92 -9.42 3.30
CA PHE A 115 -3.56 -9.68 2.01
C PHE A 115 -2.56 -9.41 0.89
N ALA A 116 -2.91 -9.83 -0.32
CA ALA A 116 -2.07 -9.62 -1.49
C ALA A 116 -2.92 -9.15 -2.67
N ASP A 117 -2.28 -8.43 -3.58
CA ASP A 117 -2.91 -8.11 -4.85
C ASP A 117 -2.87 -9.33 -5.78
N PRO A 118 -3.49 -9.26 -6.97
CA PRO A 118 -3.52 -10.42 -7.88
C PRO A 118 -2.15 -10.92 -8.32
N ASP A 119 -1.11 -10.10 -8.24
CA ASP A 119 0.25 -10.48 -8.64
C ASP A 119 1.12 -10.93 -7.47
N GLY A 120 0.58 -10.89 -6.26
CA GLY A 120 1.32 -11.34 -5.08
C GLY A 120 2.08 -10.24 -4.35
N ASN A 121 1.96 -8.98 -4.73
CA ASN A 121 2.43 -7.89 -3.89
C ASN A 121 1.63 -7.93 -2.60
N SER A 122 2.28 -8.05 -1.45
CA SER A 122 1.58 -8.31 -0.21
C SER A 122 1.64 -7.15 0.76
N TRP A 123 0.59 -7.06 1.56
CA TRP A 123 0.35 -6.00 2.51
C TRP A 123 0.10 -6.60 3.88
N LEU A 124 0.56 -5.89 4.91
CA LEU A 124 0.36 -6.29 6.30
C LEU A 124 -0.38 -5.18 7.02
N LEU A 125 -1.64 -5.43 7.35
CA LEU A 125 -2.41 -4.53 8.20
C LEU A 125 -1.94 -4.69 9.63
N GLN A 126 -1.78 -3.57 10.33
CA GLN A 126 -1.25 -3.53 11.68
C GLN A 126 -2.08 -2.57 12.53
N GLN A 127 -2.51 -3.04 13.69
CA GLN A 127 -3.17 -2.20 14.68
C GLN A 127 -2.39 -2.23 15.97
N TRP A 128 -1.94 -1.07 16.42
CA TRP A 128 -1.26 -0.93 17.70
C TRP A 128 -2.25 -1.01 18.85
N PRO A 129 -1.82 -1.41 20.05
CA PRO A 129 -2.68 -1.34 21.24
C PRO A 129 -3.11 0.10 21.50
N VAL A 130 -4.22 0.27 22.26
CA VAL A 130 -4.70 1.59 22.65
C VAL A 130 -3.56 2.38 23.31
N GLY A 131 -3.27 3.57 22.76
CA GLY A 131 -2.17 4.41 23.22
C GLY A 131 -0.79 3.99 22.70
N GLY A 132 -0.66 2.78 22.14
CA GLY A 132 0.63 2.25 21.69
C GLY A 132 1.27 3.03 20.59
N MET A 133 0.47 3.53 19.66
CA MET A 133 0.99 4.29 18.52
C MET A 133 1.69 5.57 18.97
N ALA A 134 1.20 6.21 20.02
CA ALA A 134 1.81 7.42 20.55
C ALA A 134 3.17 7.15 21.19
N ASP A 135 3.43 5.91 21.58
CA ASP A 135 4.67 5.51 22.23
C ASP A 135 5.67 4.90 21.26
N VAL A 136 5.33 4.81 19.98
CA VAL A 136 6.22 4.26 18.95
C VAL A 136 7.29 5.29 18.62
N PRO A 137 8.57 4.91 18.69
CA PRO A 137 9.66 5.83 18.43
C PRO A 137 9.68 6.36 16.98
#